data_32ec011f0634afcf3c423b3964a490d2
#
_entry.id   32ec011f0634afcf3c423b3964a490d2
#
_cell.length_a   1.000
_cell.length_b   1.000
_cell.length_c   1.000
_cell.angle_alpha   90.00
_cell.angle_beta   90.00
_cell.angle_gamma   90.00
#
_symmetry.space_group_name_H-M   'P 1'
#
loop_
_entity.id
_entity.type
_entity.pdbx_description
1 polymer ?
#
loop_
_entity_poly.entity_id
_entity_poly.type
_entity_poly.pdbx_seq_one_letter_code
_entity_poly.pdbx_strand_id
1 'polypeptide(L)'
;MKHPARNVEQRSPALAGRTVWLAVTGSVAAVESVGLARELLRHGAEVHIVASPAALEIVGRKALEFACGRPPITEITGQVEHVTADPDLLGIAPCTASSLAKVVHGIGDTPPTLFALTLLGTSVPLLIAPAMDGKMVQSPVVQENLRSARKIATVLDPVLEEGKAKLPARETVAAWACHLAGQRDLAGQRILVIGGGTAEPLDDVRVLGNRSSGR
;
A
#
# COMPACT_ATOMS: atom_id res chain seq x y z
N MET A 1 15.98 9.71 -21.87
CA MET A 1 16.04 10.54 -20.64
C MET A 1 15.11 9.97 -19.58
N LYS A 2 15.57 9.83 -18.32
CA LYS A 2 14.65 9.47 -17.23
C LYS A 2 13.73 10.64 -16.92
N HIS A 3 12.42 10.39 -16.76
CA HIS A 3 11.45 11.42 -16.40
C HIS A 3 11.85 12.10 -15.07
N PRO A 4 11.77 13.45 -14.95
CA PRO A 4 12.20 14.16 -13.75
C PRO A 4 11.54 13.67 -12.44
N ALA A 5 10.31 13.18 -12.51
CA ALA A 5 9.60 12.58 -11.37
C ALA A 5 10.31 11.38 -10.76
N ARG A 6 11.14 10.67 -11.55
CA ARG A 6 11.94 9.52 -11.08
C ARG A 6 13.26 9.93 -10.41
N ASN A 7 13.58 11.22 -10.42
CA ASN A 7 14.70 11.74 -9.67
C ASN A 7 14.26 12.02 -8.23
N VAL A 8 14.30 10.99 -7.41
CA VAL A 8 13.99 11.05 -5.97
C VAL A 8 15.25 10.68 -5.17
N GLU A 9 15.40 11.25 -4.00
CA GLU A 9 16.43 10.82 -3.06
C GLU A 9 16.15 9.37 -2.63
N GLN A 10 17.11 8.49 -2.84
CA GLN A 10 16.97 7.08 -2.50
C GLN A 10 17.11 6.89 -0.99
N ARG A 11 16.13 6.24 -0.36
CA ARG A 11 16.14 5.86 1.06
C ARG A 11 16.70 4.46 1.29
N SER A 12 16.37 3.54 0.39
CA SER A 12 16.92 2.18 0.43
C SER A 12 16.83 1.52 -0.95
N PRO A 13 17.62 0.46 -1.23
CA PRO A 13 17.51 -0.33 -2.44
C PRO A 13 16.54 -1.52 -2.32
N ALA A 14 15.70 -1.59 -1.27
CA ALA A 14 14.90 -2.77 -0.94
C ALA A 14 13.99 -3.24 -2.08
N LEU A 15 13.54 -2.33 -2.95
CA LEU A 15 12.73 -2.63 -4.13
C LEU A 15 13.50 -2.42 -5.45
N ALA A 16 14.84 -2.39 -5.41
CA ALA A 16 15.63 -2.23 -6.63
C ALA A 16 15.38 -3.39 -7.60
N GLY A 17 15.04 -3.05 -8.85
CA GLY A 17 14.68 -4.02 -9.89
C GLY A 17 13.29 -4.66 -9.72
N ARG A 18 12.48 -4.17 -8.77
CA ARG A 18 11.12 -4.62 -8.56
C ARG A 18 10.09 -3.70 -9.19
N THR A 19 9.08 -4.29 -9.82
CA THR A 19 7.93 -3.57 -10.38
C THR A 19 6.77 -3.63 -9.42
N VAL A 20 6.32 -2.46 -8.93
CA VAL A 20 5.17 -2.34 -8.04
C VAL A 20 4.04 -1.65 -8.78
N TRP A 21 2.90 -2.30 -8.83
CA TRP A 21 1.66 -1.68 -9.31
C TRP A 21 0.86 -1.13 -8.15
N LEU A 22 0.53 0.16 -8.23
CA LEU A 22 -0.28 0.88 -7.24
C LEU A 22 -1.68 1.09 -7.80
N ALA A 23 -2.64 0.36 -7.28
CA ALA A 23 -4.06 0.50 -7.59
C ALA A 23 -4.69 1.54 -6.67
N VAL A 24 -5.27 2.58 -7.27
CA VAL A 24 -5.85 3.72 -6.56
C VAL A 24 -7.37 3.71 -6.73
N THR A 25 -8.10 3.66 -5.61
CA THR A 25 -9.57 3.65 -5.63
C THR A 25 -10.17 4.93 -5.05
N GLY A 26 -11.47 5.16 -5.26
CA GLY A 26 -12.16 6.42 -5.01
C GLY A 26 -12.43 6.72 -3.53
N SER A 27 -11.39 6.83 -2.73
CA SER A 27 -11.41 7.36 -1.37
C SER A 27 -10.79 8.76 -1.35
N VAL A 28 -11.22 9.64 -0.45
CA VAL A 28 -10.54 10.94 -0.22
C VAL A 28 -9.04 10.75 0.04
N ALA A 29 -8.65 9.62 0.64
CA ALA A 29 -7.26 9.26 0.83
C ALA A 29 -6.48 9.00 -0.49
N ALA A 30 -7.14 9.02 -1.66
CA ALA A 30 -6.46 8.93 -2.97
C ALA A 30 -5.45 10.06 -3.19
N VAL A 31 -5.60 11.21 -2.54
CA VAL A 31 -4.62 12.30 -2.56
C VAL A 31 -3.23 11.87 -2.06
N GLU A 32 -3.18 10.89 -1.16
CA GLU A 32 -1.94 10.34 -0.62
C GLU A 32 -1.19 9.44 -1.62
N SER A 33 -1.86 8.98 -2.68
CA SER A 33 -1.27 8.07 -3.67
C SER A 33 -0.07 8.67 -4.39
N VAL A 34 -0.06 9.98 -4.59
CA VAL A 34 1.08 10.71 -5.17
C VAL A 34 2.31 10.58 -4.26
N GLY A 35 2.13 10.83 -2.96
CA GLY A 35 3.18 10.69 -1.97
C GLY A 35 3.66 9.25 -1.82
N LEU A 36 2.72 8.28 -1.83
CA LEU A 36 3.03 6.85 -1.73
C LEU A 36 3.81 6.35 -2.95
N ALA A 37 3.40 6.71 -4.17
CA ALA A 37 4.14 6.34 -5.37
C ALA A 37 5.60 6.85 -5.32
N ARG A 38 5.79 8.08 -4.86
CA ARG A 38 7.13 8.65 -4.69
C ARG A 38 7.93 7.96 -3.57
N GLU A 39 7.26 7.50 -2.51
CA GLU A 39 7.92 6.73 -1.45
C GLU A 39 8.42 5.38 -1.97
N LEU A 40 7.62 4.66 -2.75
CA LEU A 40 8.03 3.42 -3.40
C LEU A 40 9.23 3.62 -4.34
N LEU A 41 9.24 4.74 -5.11
CA LEU A 41 10.40 5.12 -5.92
C LEU A 41 11.66 5.34 -5.08
N ARG A 42 11.55 5.94 -3.87
CA ARG A 42 12.68 6.12 -2.94
C ARG A 42 13.26 4.81 -2.43
N HIS A 43 12.47 3.74 -2.45
CA HIS A 43 12.93 2.38 -2.14
C HIS A 43 13.43 1.61 -3.37
N GLY A 44 13.51 2.27 -4.53
CA GLY A 44 14.09 1.70 -5.75
C GLY A 44 13.09 1.01 -6.67
N ALA A 45 11.79 1.01 -6.36
CA ALA A 45 10.77 0.38 -7.19
C ALA A 45 10.62 1.05 -8.55
N GLU A 46 10.26 0.25 -9.55
CA GLU A 46 9.58 0.73 -10.75
C GLU A 46 8.08 0.77 -10.46
N VAL A 47 7.48 1.97 -10.48
CA VAL A 47 6.09 2.16 -10.07
C VAL A 47 5.20 2.38 -11.29
N HIS A 48 4.11 1.60 -11.36
CA HIS A 48 3.01 1.79 -12.28
C HIS A 48 1.73 2.07 -11.49
N ILE A 49 0.86 2.90 -12.03
CA ILE A 49 -0.41 3.25 -11.37
C ILE A 49 -1.58 2.79 -12.22
N VAL A 50 -2.54 2.14 -11.58
CA VAL A 50 -3.85 1.85 -12.14
C VAL A 50 -4.91 2.52 -11.28
N ALA A 51 -5.80 3.33 -11.87
CA ALA A 51 -6.73 4.14 -11.13
C ALA A 51 -8.18 3.88 -11.56
N SER A 52 -9.10 3.86 -10.59
CA SER A 52 -10.52 3.80 -10.87
C SER A 52 -11.03 5.17 -11.35
N PRO A 53 -12.15 5.23 -12.11
CA PRO A 53 -12.77 6.50 -12.48
C PRO A 53 -13.04 7.40 -11.26
N ALA A 54 -13.57 6.85 -10.18
CA ALA A 54 -13.84 7.59 -8.95
C ALA A 54 -12.55 8.13 -8.26
N ALA A 55 -11.41 7.48 -8.44
CA ALA A 55 -10.13 8.01 -7.95
C ALA A 55 -9.70 9.25 -8.73
N LEU A 56 -9.97 9.28 -10.05
CA LEU A 56 -9.60 10.39 -10.92
C LEU A 56 -10.41 11.68 -10.66
N GLU A 57 -11.58 11.56 -10.03
CA GLU A 57 -12.36 12.71 -9.57
C GLU A 57 -11.73 13.38 -8.33
N ILE A 58 -10.88 12.66 -7.61
CA ILE A 58 -10.24 13.12 -6.38
C ILE A 58 -8.79 13.54 -6.64
N VAL A 59 -8.03 12.68 -7.33
CA VAL A 59 -6.64 12.94 -7.70
C VAL A 59 -6.50 12.92 -9.21
N GLY A 60 -6.16 14.08 -9.80
CA GLY A 60 -6.11 14.22 -11.25
C GLY A 60 -5.08 13.29 -11.91
N ARG A 61 -5.41 12.80 -13.12
CA ARG A 61 -4.56 11.91 -13.93
C ARG A 61 -3.12 12.42 -14.04
N LYS A 62 -2.93 13.73 -14.28
CA LYS A 62 -1.59 14.34 -14.40
C LYS A 62 -0.77 14.27 -13.12
N ALA A 63 -1.42 14.35 -11.95
CA ALA A 63 -0.72 14.20 -10.67
C ALA A 63 -0.21 12.76 -10.48
N LEU A 64 -1.01 11.77 -10.83
CA LEU A 64 -0.61 10.35 -10.80
C LEU A 64 0.49 10.05 -11.82
N GLU A 65 0.39 10.60 -13.04
CA GLU A 65 1.42 10.47 -14.07
C GLU A 65 2.76 11.07 -13.59
N PHE A 66 2.72 12.28 -13.04
CA PHE A 66 3.92 12.90 -12.48
C PHE A 66 4.50 12.10 -11.30
N ALA A 67 3.65 11.49 -10.47
CA ALA A 67 4.10 10.75 -9.29
C ALA A 67 5.06 9.60 -9.63
N CYS A 68 4.80 8.87 -10.71
CA CYS A 68 5.61 7.72 -11.14
C CYS A 68 6.38 7.93 -12.46
N GLY A 69 6.12 9.05 -13.17
CA GLY A 69 6.73 9.39 -14.45
C GLY A 69 6.22 8.54 -15.61
N ARG A 70 5.00 8.02 -15.52
CA ARG A 70 4.29 7.23 -16.54
C ARG A 70 2.80 7.53 -16.51
N PRO A 71 2.09 7.50 -17.65
CA PRO A 71 0.63 7.60 -17.66
C PRO A 71 0.00 6.50 -16.81
N PRO A 72 -0.96 6.81 -15.93
CA PRO A 72 -1.71 5.80 -15.22
C PRO A 72 -2.66 5.07 -16.15
N ILE A 73 -2.88 3.78 -15.92
CA ILE A 73 -3.94 3.01 -16.58
C ILE A 73 -5.27 3.38 -15.91
N THR A 74 -6.20 3.90 -16.69
CA THR A 74 -7.50 4.38 -16.23
C THR A 74 -8.68 3.68 -16.89
N GLU A 75 -8.39 2.92 -17.93
CA GLU A 75 -9.30 2.08 -18.69
C GLU A 75 -8.54 0.86 -19.22
N ILE A 76 -9.23 -0.20 -19.52
CA ILE A 76 -8.64 -1.38 -20.16
C ILE A 76 -8.84 -1.23 -21.65
N THR A 77 -7.74 -1.40 -22.39
CA THR A 77 -7.72 -1.27 -23.85
C THR A 77 -7.58 -2.65 -24.51
N GLY A 78 -7.48 -2.66 -25.84
CA GLY A 78 -7.14 -3.87 -26.60
C GLY A 78 -5.74 -4.43 -26.31
N GLN A 79 -4.92 -3.74 -25.50
CA GLN A 79 -3.62 -4.23 -25.03
C GLN A 79 -3.74 -5.23 -23.88
N VAL A 80 -4.97 -5.40 -23.32
CA VAL A 80 -5.27 -6.31 -22.18
C VAL A 80 -4.27 -6.15 -21.03
N GLU A 81 -4.04 -4.92 -20.61
CA GLU A 81 -2.98 -4.49 -19.68
C GLU A 81 -2.99 -5.30 -18.37
N HIS A 82 -4.17 -5.70 -17.91
CA HIS A 82 -4.33 -6.51 -16.69
C HIS A 82 -3.78 -7.94 -16.85
N VAL A 83 -3.74 -8.48 -18.08
CA VAL A 83 -3.20 -9.81 -18.39
C VAL A 83 -1.70 -9.75 -18.67
N THR A 84 -1.28 -8.69 -19.36
CA THR A 84 0.13 -8.51 -19.76
C THR A 84 1.00 -7.93 -18.63
N ALA A 85 0.39 -7.44 -17.56
CA ALA A 85 1.12 -6.95 -16.39
C ALA A 85 1.79 -8.10 -15.64
N ASP A 86 3.08 -7.93 -15.37
CA ASP A 86 3.89 -8.87 -14.58
C ASP A 86 4.60 -8.11 -13.42
N PRO A 87 3.85 -7.71 -12.39
CA PRO A 87 4.43 -7.03 -11.24
C PRO A 87 5.01 -8.01 -10.21
N ASP A 88 5.94 -7.51 -9.39
CA ASP A 88 6.38 -8.18 -8.17
C ASP A 88 5.41 -7.95 -6.99
N LEU A 89 4.53 -6.95 -7.10
CA LEU A 89 3.51 -6.61 -6.10
C LEU A 89 2.38 -5.78 -6.70
N LEU A 90 1.14 -6.09 -6.33
CA LEU A 90 0.01 -5.18 -6.48
C LEU A 90 -0.39 -4.60 -5.12
N GLY A 91 -0.26 -3.29 -4.94
CA GLY A 91 -0.76 -2.56 -3.77
C GLY A 91 -2.06 -1.85 -4.09
N ILE A 92 -3.14 -2.11 -3.36
CA ILE A 92 -4.41 -1.36 -3.47
C ILE A 92 -4.44 -0.34 -2.32
N ALA A 93 -4.05 0.88 -2.59
CA ALA A 93 -3.91 1.95 -1.60
C ALA A 93 -4.23 3.34 -2.18
N PRO A 94 -5.34 3.95 -1.72
CA PRO A 94 -6.31 3.44 -0.77
C PRO A 94 -7.25 2.38 -1.36
N CYS A 95 -7.78 1.49 -0.49
CA CYS A 95 -8.83 0.55 -0.85
C CYS A 95 -10.15 0.93 -0.18
N THR A 96 -11.15 1.30 -0.98
CA THR A 96 -12.51 1.59 -0.46
C THR A 96 -13.23 0.32 -0.05
N ALA A 97 -14.26 0.43 0.80
CA ALA A 97 -15.13 -0.70 1.16
C ALA A 97 -15.76 -1.39 -0.06
N SER A 98 -16.15 -0.59 -1.07
CA SER A 98 -16.69 -1.11 -2.33
C SER A 98 -15.64 -1.92 -3.10
N SER A 99 -14.44 -1.38 -3.27
CA SER A 99 -13.36 -2.08 -3.97
C SER A 99 -12.91 -3.34 -3.23
N LEU A 100 -12.85 -3.29 -1.89
CA LEU A 100 -12.56 -4.46 -1.06
C LEU A 100 -13.59 -5.58 -1.30
N ALA A 101 -14.89 -5.24 -1.24
CA ALA A 101 -15.96 -6.19 -1.52
C ALA A 101 -15.84 -6.79 -2.92
N LYS A 102 -15.60 -5.97 -3.93
CA LYS A 102 -15.43 -6.44 -5.32
C LYS A 102 -14.27 -7.42 -5.47
N VAL A 103 -13.10 -7.12 -4.90
CA VAL A 103 -11.94 -8.01 -4.93
C VAL A 103 -12.25 -9.35 -4.27
N VAL A 104 -12.88 -9.33 -3.09
CA VAL A 104 -13.23 -10.54 -2.34
C VAL A 104 -14.25 -11.41 -3.08
N HIS A 105 -15.18 -10.78 -3.78
CA HIS A 105 -16.26 -11.48 -4.51
C HIS A 105 -15.95 -11.69 -6.01
N GLY A 106 -14.73 -11.39 -6.46
CA GLY A 106 -14.31 -11.65 -7.83
C GLY A 106 -14.96 -10.74 -8.86
N ILE A 107 -15.30 -9.48 -8.50
CA ILE A 107 -15.92 -8.51 -9.39
C ILE A 107 -14.84 -7.56 -9.95
N GLY A 108 -14.52 -7.72 -11.24
CA GLY A 108 -13.49 -6.94 -11.95
C GLY A 108 -14.11 -5.88 -12.89
N ASP A 109 -14.91 -4.96 -12.37
CA ASP A 109 -15.65 -3.95 -13.16
C ASP A 109 -14.92 -2.59 -13.26
N THR A 110 -13.79 -2.46 -12.60
CA THR A 110 -12.90 -1.29 -12.71
C THR A 110 -11.45 -1.75 -12.96
N PRO A 111 -10.59 -0.91 -13.54
CA PRO A 111 -9.19 -1.31 -13.75
C PRO A 111 -8.51 -1.83 -12.47
N PRO A 112 -8.55 -1.16 -11.29
CA PRO A 112 -7.99 -1.69 -10.05
C PRO A 112 -8.50 -3.07 -9.65
N THR A 113 -9.81 -3.31 -9.74
CA THR A 113 -10.42 -4.58 -9.33
C THR A 113 -10.14 -5.69 -10.33
N LEU A 114 -10.09 -5.36 -11.62
CA LEU A 114 -9.75 -6.32 -12.66
C LEU A 114 -8.28 -6.78 -12.56
N PHE A 115 -7.35 -5.83 -12.33
CA PHE A 115 -5.94 -6.16 -12.04
C PHE A 115 -5.82 -7.07 -10.82
N ALA A 116 -6.52 -6.74 -9.73
CA ALA A 116 -6.51 -7.57 -8.52
C ALA A 116 -7.02 -8.98 -8.80
N LEU A 117 -8.14 -9.11 -9.50
CA LEU A 117 -8.74 -10.39 -9.85
C LEU A 117 -7.80 -11.25 -10.72
N THR A 118 -7.16 -10.65 -11.72
CA THR A 118 -6.22 -11.35 -12.58
C THR A 118 -5.00 -11.83 -11.80
N LEU A 119 -4.41 -10.96 -10.96
CA LEU A 119 -3.21 -11.29 -10.21
C LEU A 119 -3.46 -12.24 -9.03
N LEU A 120 -4.69 -12.33 -8.51
CA LEU A 120 -5.08 -13.36 -7.53
C LEU A 120 -4.96 -14.79 -8.11
N GLY A 121 -5.00 -14.96 -9.42
CA GLY A 121 -4.74 -16.24 -10.09
C GLY A 121 -3.26 -16.58 -10.27
N THR A 122 -2.36 -15.75 -9.76
CA THR A 122 -0.91 -15.89 -9.86
C THR A 122 -0.25 -15.97 -8.48
N SER A 123 1.09 -16.03 -8.44
CA SER A 123 1.87 -15.96 -7.20
C SER A 123 2.21 -14.52 -6.76
N VAL A 124 1.74 -13.51 -7.48
CA VAL A 124 2.01 -12.11 -7.17
C VAL A 124 1.31 -11.72 -5.86
N PRO A 125 2.04 -11.22 -4.86
CA PRO A 125 1.42 -10.80 -3.61
C PRO A 125 0.53 -9.57 -3.80
N LEU A 126 -0.61 -9.55 -3.08
CA LEU A 126 -1.49 -8.39 -2.96
C LEU A 126 -1.32 -7.75 -1.60
N LEU A 127 -1.17 -6.42 -1.60
CA LEU A 127 -1.18 -5.57 -0.41
C LEU A 127 -2.41 -4.68 -0.44
N ILE A 128 -3.27 -4.76 0.55
CA ILE A 128 -4.50 -3.96 0.62
C ILE A 128 -4.40 -3.01 1.81
N ALA A 129 -4.55 -1.72 1.55
CA ALA A 129 -4.60 -0.67 2.57
C ALA A 129 -6.00 -0.02 2.59
N PRO A 130 -6.90 -0.48 3.47
CA PRO A 130 -8.26 0.04 3.55
C PRO A 130 -8.28 1.50 4.01
N ALA A 131 -9.18 2.30 3.41
CA ALA A 131 -9.45 3.67 3.84
C ALA A 131 -10.93 4.00 3.62
N MET A 132 -11.66 4.23 4.71
CA MET A 132 -13.10 4.45 4.69
C MET A 132 -13.59 5.15 5.97
N ASP A 133 -14.85 5.49 6.03
CA ASP A 133 -15.47 6.00 7.26
C ASP A 133 -15.48 4.93 8.37
N GLY A 134 -15.35 5.35 9.63
CA GLY A 134 -15.31 4.45 10.76
C GLY A 134 -16.59 3.63 10.95
N LYS A 135 -17.77 4.20 10.60
CA LYS A 135 -19.03 3.45 10.64
C LYS A 135 -19.06 2.34 9.59
N MET A 136 -18.43 2.57 8.45
CA MET A 136 -18.32 1.53 7.41
C MET A 136 -17.44 0.38 7.89
N VAL A 137 -16.29 0.67 8.51
CA VAL A 137 -15.43 -0.37 9.08
C VAL A 137 -16.16 -1.20 10.12
N GLN A 138 -17.01 -0.59 10.95
CA GLN A 138 -17.77 -1.29 11.98
C GLN A 138 -18.92 -2.14 11.41
N SER A 139 -19.30 -1.96 10.14
CA SER A 139 -20.34 -2.76 9.50
C SER A 139 -19.96 -4.25 9.50
N PRO A 140 -20.89 -5.15 9.95
CA PRO A 140 -20.63 -6.59 9.92
C PRO A 140 -20.23 -7.12 8.53
N VAL A 141 -20.82 -6.57 7.47
CA VAL A 141 -20.51 -6.94 6.09
C VAL A 141 -19.08 -6.56 5.72
N VAL A 142 -18.63 -5.36 6.09
CA VAL A 142 -17.25 -4.91 5.83
C VAL A 142 -16.25 -5.71 6.65
N GLN A 143 -16.59 -6.03 7.91
CA GLN A 143 -15.75 -6.89 8.75
C GLN A 143 -15.59 -8.30 8.16
N GLU A 144 -16.66 -8.87 7.57
CA GLU A 144 -16.57 -10.15 6.86
C GLU A 144 -15.68 -10.04 5.62
N ASN A 145 -15.84 -8.98 4.83
CA ASN A 145 -14.99 -8.74 3.67
C ASN A 145 -13.51 -8.57 4.07
N LEU A 146 -13.20 -7.88 5.18
CA LEU A 146 -11.84 -7.77 5.70
C LEU A 146 -11.27 -9.14 6.11
N ARG A 147 -12.08 -9.97 6.79
CA ARG A 147 -11.67 -11.35 7.15
C ARG A 147 -11.39 -12.20 5.91
N SER A 148 -12.25 -12.10 4.91
CA SER A 148 -12.08 -12.83 3.64
C SER A 148 -10.88 -12.32 2.85
N ALA A 149 -10.65 -11.01 2.81
CA ALA A 149 -9.48 -10.41 2.15
C ALA A 149 -8.16 -10.89 2.79
N ARG A 150 -8.11 -11.03 4.12
CA ARG A 150 -6.92 -11.55 4.82
C ARG A 150 -6.53 -12.99 4.47
N LYS A 151 -7.44 -13.76 3.87
CA LYS A 151 -7.15 -15.13 3.38
C LYS A 151 -6.42 -15.13 2.03
N ILE A 152 -6.53 -14.04 1.26
CA ILE A 152 -6.05 -13.95 -0.12
C ILE A 152 -5.03 -12.83 -0.34
N ALA A 153 -4.84 -11.95 0.63
CA ALA A 153 -3.96 -10.80 0.54
C ALA A 153 -3.40 -10.40 1.90
N THR A 154 -2.32 -9.64 1.90
CA THR A 154 -1.88 -8.91 3.09
C THR A 154 -2.74 -7.66 3.24
N VAL A 155 -3.51 -7.56 4.32
CA VAL A 155 -4.40 -6.44 4.60
C VAL A 155 -3.85 -5.64 5.76
N LEU A 156 -3.54 -4.37 5.53
CA LEU A 156 -3.10 -3.47 6.60
C LEU A 156 -4.30 -3.03 7.44
N ASP A 157 -4.08 -2.92 8.74
CA ASP A 157 -5.07 -2.33 9.61
C ASP A 157 -5.12 -0.82 9.40
N PRO A 158 -6.31 -0.24 9.18
CA PRO A 158 -6.43 1.21 9.05
C PRO A 158 -6.15 1.90 10.38
N VAL A 159 -5.65 3.12 10.33
CA VAL A 159 -5.48 3.96 11.51
C VAL A 159 -6.84 4.52 11.92
N LEU A 160 -7.32 4.14 13.11
CA LEU A 160 -8.58 4.68 13.64
C LEU A 160 -8.31 6.02 14.32
N GLU A 161 -8.74 7.10 13.67
CA GLU A 161 -8.55 8.46 14.15
C GLU A 161 -9.73 9.33 13.73
N GLU A 162 -10.22 10.19 14.63
CA GLU A 162 -11.35 11.10 14.38
C GLU A 162 -12.60 10.39 13.83
N GLY A 163 -12.87 9.17 14.28
CA GLY A 163 -14.01 8.37 13.82
C GLY A 163 -13.88 7.84 12.39
N LYS A 164 -12.69 7.90 11.79
CA LYS A 164 -12.37 7.43 10.44
C LYS A 164 -11.35 6.29 10.51
N ALA A 165 -11.43 5.41 9.55
CA ALA A 165 -10.43 4.41 9.25
C ALA A 165 -9.51 4.97 8.15
N LYS A 166 -8.49 5.72 8.58
CA LYS A 166 -7.55 6.41 7.70
C LYS A 166 -6.56 5.43 7.07
N LEU A 167 -6.08 5.78 5.88
CA LEU A 167 -4.96 5.09 5.25
C LEU A 167 -3.75 5.10 6.19
N PRO A 168 -3.04 3.98 6.41
CA PRO A 168 -1.78 3.99 7.13
C PRO A 168 -0.77 4.95 6.48
N ALA A 169 0.18 5.46 7.27
CA ALA A 169 1.23 6.33 6.77
C ALA A 169 1.92 5.68 5.55
N ARG A 170 2.25 6.49 4.56
CA ARG A 170 2.87 6.02 3.31
C ARG A 170 4.16 5.23 3.55
N GLU A 171 4.91 5.60 4.59
CA GLU A 171 6.11 4.90 5.03
C GLU A 171 5.78 3.48 5.50
N THR A 172 4.67 3.29 6.21
CA THR A 172 4.18 1.97 6.64
C THR A 172 3.77 1.12 5.43
N VAL A 173 3.01 1.69 4.49
CA VAL A 173 2.60 0.97 3.27
C VAL A 173 3.83 0.59 2.43
N ALA A 174 4.81 1.50 2.30
CA ALA A 174 6.06 1.22 1.58
C ALA A 174 6.91 0.15 2.27
N ALA A 175 6.97 0.15 3.62
CA ALA A 175 7.68 -0.88 4.37
C ALA A 175 7.08 -2.28 4.14
N TRP A 176 5.74 -2.39 4.10
CA TRP A 176 5.07 -3.63 3.74
C TRP A 176 5.31 -4.04 2.28
N ALA A 177 5.36 -3.08 1.36
CA ALA A 177 5.73 -3.36 -0.03
C ALA A 177 7.16 -3.91 -0.13
N CYS A 178 8.12 -3.32 0.60
CA CYS A 178 9.49 -3.84 0.71
C CYS A 178 9.52 -5.26 1.30
N HIS A 179 8.72 -5.54 2.33
CA HIS A 179 8.64 -6.86 2.93
C HIS A 179 8.08 -7.92 1.95
N LEU A 180 7.07 -7.58 1.16
CA LEU A 180 6.39 -8.52 0.27
C LEU A 180 7.13 -8.76 -1.05
N ALA A 181 7.69 -7.71 -1.65
CA ALA A 181 8.33 -7.76 -2.97
C ALA A 181 9.86 -7.62 -2.94
N GLY A 182 10.44 -7.24 -1.79
CA GLY A 182 11.87 -7.04 -1.63
C GLY A 182 12.68 -8.33 -1.61
N GLN A 183 13.98 -8.17 -1.54
CA GLN A 183 14.89 -9.29 -1.38
C GLN A 183 14.75 -9.91 0.01
N ARG A 184 14.80 -11.24 0.08
CA ARG A 184 14.70 -12.00 1.34
C ARG A 184 16.10 -12.47 1.79
N ASP A 185 17.05 -11.55 1.87
CA ASP A 185 18.45 -11.81 2.23
C ASP A 185 18.64 -12.27 3.69
N LEU A 186 17.67 -11.96 4.56
CA LEU A 186 17.63 -12.40 5.95
C LEU A 186 16.77 -13.65 6.19
N ALA A 187 16.31 -14.32 5.12
CA ALA A 187 15.49 -15.51 5.26
C ALA A 187 16.24 -16.60 6.04
N GLY A 188 15.57 -17.16 7.06
CA GLY A 188 16.16 -18.19 7.94
C GLY A 188 17.10 -17.66 9.02
N GLN A 189 17.42 -16.37 9.05
CA GLN A 189 18.19 -15.75 10.12
C GLN A 189 17.31 -15.45 11.33
N ARG A 190 17.86 -15.66 12.52
CA ARG A 190 17.24 -15.19 13.77
C ARG A 190 17.79 -13.82 14.13
N ILE A 191 16.91 -12.84 14.23
CA ILE A 191 17.26 -11.46 14.52
C ILE A 191 16.66 -11.09 15.88
N LEU A 192 17.49 -10.64 16.81
CA LEU A 192 17.03 -10.05 18.06
C LEU A 192 17.05 -8.53 17.92
N VAL A 193 15.87 -7.92 18.05
CA VAL A 193 15.73 -6.46 18.10
C VAL A 193 15.44 -6.06 19.54
N ILE A 194 16.33 -5.25 20.12
CA ILE A 194 16.18 -4.70 21.47
C ILE A 194 15.88 -3.21 21.32
N GLY A 195 14.78 -2.78 21.90
CA GLY A 195 14.35 -1.38 21.84
C GLY A 195 13.56 -1.00 23.09
N GLY A 196 13.38 0.31 23.29
CA GLY A 196 12.63 0.84 24.43
C GLY A 196 13.42 1.85 25.24
N GLY A 197 12.79 2.38 26.29
CA GLY A 197 13.42 3.25 27.27
C GLY A 197 14.33 2.44 28.22
N THR A 198 15.36 3.07 28.70
CA THR A 198 16.16 2.55 29.84
C THR A 198 15.64 3.16 31.13
N ALA A 199 15.68 2.39 32.20
CA ALA A 199 15.34 2.85 33.55
C ALA A 199 16.43 2.40 34.52
N GLU A 200 16.97 3.34 35.29
CA GLU A 200 17.99 3.12 36.31
C GLU A 200 17.38 3.42 37.68
N PRO A 201 17.40 2.49 38.63
CA PRO A 201 16.93 2.74 39.99
C PRO A 201 17.78 3.84 40.65
N LEU A 202 17.14 4.85 41.21
CA LEU A 202 17.77 5.86 42.07
C LEU A 202 17.72 5.44 43.55
N ASP A 203 16.64 4.82 43.94
CA ASP A 203 16.37 4.25 45.27
C ASP A 203 15.26 3.18 45.12
N ASP A 204 14.79 2.64 46.27
CA ASP A 204 13.78 1.59 46.30
C ASP A 204 12.41 2.01 45.71
N VAL A 205 12.20 3.31 45.45
CA VAL A 205 10.91 3.87 45.02
C VAL A 205 11.03 4.61 43.67
N ARG A 206 12.16 5.24 43.40
CA ARG A 206 12.35 6.14 42.26
C ARG A 206 13.26 5.54 41.20
N VAL A 207 12.91 5.77 39.94
CA VAL A 207 13.73 5.39 38.78
C VAL A 207 14.01 6.61 37.91
N LEU A 208 15.20 6.69 37.38
CA LEU A 208 15.56 7.61 36.29
C LEU A 208 15.39 6.87 34.97
N GLY A 209 14.53 7.38 34.09
CA GLY A 209 14.27 6.77 32.80
C GLY A 209 14.23 7.78 31.66
N ASN A 210 14.63 7.37 30.46
CA ASN A 210 14.43 8.14 29.25
C ASN A 210 13.16 7.69 28.54
N ARG A 211 12.51 8.64 27.86
CA ARG A 211 11.40 8.31 26.93
C ARG A 211 12.00 7.79 25.63
N SER A 212 11.49 6.65 25.16
CA SER A 212 11.81 6.12 23.84
C SER A 212 10.55 6.04 23.01
N SER A 213 10.63 6.47 21.74
CA SER A 213 9.54 6.33 20.78
C SER A 213 9.53 4.98 20.07
N GLY A 214 10.53 4.13 20.32
CA GLY A 214 10.71 2.87 19.58
C GLY A 214 11.17 3.05 18.14
N ARG A 215 11.68 4.25 17.79
CA ARG A 215 12.17 4.58 16.43
C ARG A 215 13.67 4.38 16.37
#